data_fb64e2c45210bdda2f983beb00d40519
#
_entry.id   fb64e2c45210bdda2f983beb00d40519
#
_cell.length_a   1.000
_cell.length_b   1.000
_cell.length_c   1.000
_cell.angle_alpha   90.00
_cell.angle_beta   90.00
_cell.angle_gamma   90.00
#
_symmetry.space_group_name_H-M   'P 1'
#
loop_
_entity.id
_entity.type
_entity.pdbx_description
1 polymer ?
#
loop_
_entity_poly.entity_id
_entity_poly.type
_entity_poly.pdbx_seq_one_letter_code
_entity_poly.pdbx_strand_id
1 'polypeptide(L)'
;MEDRCDVIVIGGGIVGCATAYFLSSNPDFSGSVIVLEPDPAYTYSSSTLSASSIRTQFSNALNIKISQYGYEVLTSFHDLMSVGNDRPDLKFHAGGYLFLAETDAQVEIMKQNYSVQLANDADVVLWSPSELASSFPHLNVANIKLASYGRSG
;
A
#
# COMPACT_ATOMS: atom_id res chain seq x y z
N MET A 1 -33.29 -7.66 17.17
CA MET A 1 -31.94 -7.89 16.59
C MET A 1 -32.03 -9.25 15.95
N GLU A 2 -31.79 -9.37 14.66
CA GLU A 2 -31.78 -10.70 14.04
C GLU A 2 -30.57 -11.48 14.58
N ASP A 3 -30.80 -12.65 15.15
CA ASP A 3 -29.76 -13.51 15.71
C ASP A 3 -29.00 -14.31 14.63
N ARG A 4 -29.13 -13.91 13.36
CA ARG A 4 -28.53 -14.58 12.21
C ARG A 4 -27.97 -13.56 11.22
N CYS A 5 -26.83 -13.87 10.64
CA CYS A 5 -26.25 -13.16 9.50
C CYS A 5 -25.62 -14.18 8.56
N ASP A 6 -25.40 -13.80 7.30
CA ASP A 6 -24.84 -14.67 6.27
C ASP A 6 -23.31 -14.74 6.39
N VAL A 7 -22.66 -13.64 6.77
CA VAL A 7 -21.21 -13.56 6.93
C VAL A 7 -20.85 -12.83 8.22
N ILE A 8 -19.92 -13.40 8.98
CA ILE A 8 -19.29 -12.76 10.13
C ILE A 8 -17.81 -12.53 9.81
N VAL A 9 -17.37 -11.27 9.89
CA VAL A 9 -15.95 -10.87 9.79
C VAL A 9 -15.43 -10.68 11.22
N ILE A 10 -14.44 -11.46 11.63
CA ILE A 10 -13.82 -11.36 12.96
C ILE A 10 -12.58 -10.50 12.83
N GLY A 11 -12.60 -9.34 13.49
CA GLY A 11 -11.59 -8.28 13.43
C GLY A 11 -11.99 -7.17 12.45
N GLY A 12 -12.15 -5.95 12.97
CA GLY A 12 -12.49 -4.73 12.21
C GLY A 12 -11.29 -3.92 11.77
N GLY A 13 -10.07 -4.48 11.76
CA GLY A 13 -8.90 -3.82 11.19
C GLY A 13 -9.01 -3.62 9.67
N ILE A 14 -7.95 -3.09 9.02
CA ILE A 14 -7.97 -2.76 7.58
C ILE A 14 -8.47 -3.93 6.73
N VAL A 15 -7.96 -5.15 6.96
CA VAL A 15 -8.34 -6.34 6.17
C VAL A 15 -9.81 -6.69 6.37
N GLY A 16 -10.29 -6.69 7.63
CA GLY A 16 -11.69 -7.03 7.93
C GLY A 16 -12.65 -5.98 7.40
N CYS A 17 -12.36 -4.70 7.59
CA CYS A 17 -13.17 -3.60 7.04
C CYS A 17 -13.20 -3.63 5.51
N ALA A 18 -12.05 -3.82 4.85
CA ALA A 18 -12.00 -3.95 3.40
C ALA A 18 -12.81 -5.16 2.90
N THR A 19 -12.70 -6.31 3.58
CA THR A 19 -13.49 -7.51 3.25
C THR A 19 -14.98 -7.22 3.34
N ALA A 20 -15.43 -6.62 4.44
CA ALA A 20 -16.84 -6.28 4.64
C ALA A 20 -17.33 -5.27 3.60
N TYR A 21 -16.54 -4.24 3.32
CA TYR A 21 -16.86 -3.21 2.33
C TYR A 21 -17.03 -3.80 0.93
N PHE A 22 -16.03 -4.51 0.42
CA PHE A 22 -16.08 -5.06 -0.92
C PHE A 22 -17.13 -6.17 -1.08
N LEU A 23 -17.37 -6.95 -0.03
CA LEU A 23 -18.44 -7.94 -0.04
C LEU A 23 -19.81 -7.27 -0.09
N SER A 24 -20.06 -6.27 0.78
CA SER A 24 -21.34 -5.57 0.84
C SER A 24 -21.59 -4.68 -0.39
N SER A 25 -20.52 -4.22 -1.06
CA SER A 25 -20.61 -3.42 -2.28
C SER A 25 -20.73 -4.27 -3.54
N ASN A 26 -20.58 -5.59 -3.44
CA ASN A 26 -20.70 -6.48 -4.59
C ASN A 26 -22.19 -6.64 -4.98
N PRO A 27 -22.59 -6.28 -6.22
CA PRO A 27 -23.99 -6.39 -6.67
C PRO A 27 -24.50 -7.84 -6.69
N ASP A 28 -23.60 -8.82 -6.75
CA ASP A 28 -23.95 -10.24 -6.75
C ASP A 28 -24.12 -10.82 -5.35
N PHE A 29 -23.85 -10.02 -4.30
CA PHE A 29 -24.01 -10.42 -2.89
C PHE A 29 -25.17 -9.64 -2.25
N SER A 30 -26.22 -10.37 -1.84
CA SER A 30 -27.40 -9.82 -1.18
C SER A 30 -27.51 -10.20 0.30
N GLY A 31 -26.47 -10.84 0.85
CA GLY A 31 -26.45 -11.28 2.24
C GLY A 31 -26.13 -10.17 3.24
N SER A 32 -26.35 -10.48 4.52
CA SER A 32 -25.99 -9.61 5.65
C SER A 32 -24.56 -9.88 6.13
N VAL A 33 -23.82 -8.80 6.41
CA VAL A 33 -22.44 -8.87 6.93
C VAL A 33 -22.39 -8.23 8.31
N ILE A 34 -21.79 -8.92 9.28
CA ILE A 34 -21.49 -8.36 10.60
C ILE A 34 -19.96 -8.37 10.80
N VAL A 35 -19.42 -7.24 11.25
CA VAL A 35 -18.03 -7.13 11.67
C VAL A 35 -17.98 -7.11 13.20
N LEU A 36 -17.17 -7.99 13.78
CA LEU A 36 -16.94 -8.06 15.23
C LEU A 36 -15.53 -7.56 15.54
N GLU A 37 -15.44 -6.46 16.28
CA GLU A 37 -14.18 -5.85 16.72
C GLU A 37 -14.22 -5.65 18.24
N PRO A 38 -13.26 -6.24 19.00
CA PRO A 38 -13.25 -6.12 20.45
C PRO A 38 -12.72 -4.76 20.94
N ASP A 39 -11.88 -4.06 20.13
CA ASP A 39 -11.29 -2.78 20.50
C ASP A 39 -11.65 -1.70 19.45
N PRO A 40 -12.74 -0.95 19.66
CA PRO A 40 -13.15 0.10 18.72
C PRO A 40 -12.16 1.27 18.61
N ALA A 41 -11.18 1.35 19.52
CA ALA A 41 -10.08 2.32 19.44
C ALA A 41 -8.90 1.82 18.59
N TYR A 42 -8.89 0.54 18.22
CA TYR A 42 -7.83 -0.09 17.42
C TYR A 42 -6.41 0.05 18.00
N THR A 43 -6.29 0.16 19.33
CA THR A 43 -5.03 0.45 20.05
C THR A 43 -3.91 -0.53 19.68
N TYR A 44 -4.28 -1.80 19.52
CA TYR A 44 -3.34 -2.90 19.23
C TYR A 44 -3.47 -3.47 17.83
N SER A 45 -4.19 -2.80 16.94
CA SER A 45 -4.31 -3.29 15.56
C SER A 45 -2.96 -3.26 14.85
N SER A 46 -2.72 -4.22 13.97
CA SER A 46 -1.48 -4.26 13.17
C SER A 46 -1.26 -2.99 12.36
N SER A 47 -2.34 -2.36 11.87
CA SER A 47 -2.29 -1.11 11.13
C SER A 47 -1.83 0.04 12.01
N THR A 48 -2.37 0.18 13.22
CA THR A 48 -2.00 1.24 14.19
C THR A 48 -0.54 1.10 14.62
N LEU A 49 -0.05 -0.13 14.77
CA LEU A 49 1.32 -0.42 15.20
C LEU A 49 2.33 -0.47 14.04
N SER A 50 1.90 -0.28 12.80
CA SER A 50 2.76 -0.30 11.62
C SER A 50 3.35 1.08 11.30
N ALA A 51 4.33 1.12 10.38
CA ALA A 51 4.83 2.36 9.81
C ALA A 51 3.87 3.00 8.82
N SER A 52 2.74 2.35 8.51
CA SER A 52 1.72 2.80 7.54
C SER A 52 2.31 3.21 6.18
N SER A 53 3.40 2.56 5.78
CA SER A 53 4.06 2.78 4.50
C SER A 53 3.52 1.82 3.45
N ILE A 54 3.31 2.33 2.24
CA ILE A 54 2.97 1.54 1.07
C ILE A 54 4.04 1.68 -0.02
N ARG A 55 4.13 0.70 -0.91
CA ARG A 55 5.03 0.73 -2.07
C ARG A 55 4.52 -0.18 -3.18
N THR A 56 4.95 0.09 -4.41
CA THR A 56 4.69 -0.78 -5.57
C THR A 56 5.91 -1.59 -6.02
N GLN A 57 7.06 -1.40 -5.37
CA GLN A 57 8.35 -2.00 -5.71
C GLN A 57 8.47 -3.44 -5.18
N PHE A 58 7.84 -4.39 -5.85
CA PHE A 58 7.95 -5.81 -5.55
C PHE A 58 8.65 -6.59 -6.67
N SER A 59 9.16 -7.79 -6.35
CA SER A 59 9.76 -8.75 -7.29
C SER A 59 8.74 -9.66 -7.95
N ASN A 60 7.46 -9.53 -7.62
CA ASN A 60 6.37 -10.40 -8.04
C ASN A 60 5.24 -9.56 -8.65
N ALA A 61 4.81 -9.94 -9.86
CA ALA A 61 3.77 -9.21 -10.61
C ALA A 61 2.44 -9.09 -9.85
N LEU A 62 2.02 -10.13 -9.14
CA LEU A 62 0.76 -10.10 -8.38
C LEU A 62 0.83 -9.08 -7.25
N ASN A 63 1.94 -9.03 -6.51
CA ASN A 63 2.13 -8.08 -5.42
C ASN A 63 2.19 -6.63 -5.95
N ILE A 64 2.78 -6.40 -7.12
CA ILE A 64 2.78 -5.09 -7.78
C ILE A 64 1.34 -4.66 -8.06
N LYS A 65 0.54 -5.51 -8.69
CA LYS A 65 -0.85 -5.20 -9.03
C LYS A 65 -1.74 -4.99 -7.80
N ILE A 66 -1.58 -5.81 -6.76
CA ILE A 66 -2.29 -5.61 -5.49
C ILE A 66 -1.93 -4.25 -4.88
N SER A 67 -0.66 -3.87 -4.92
CA SER A 67 -0.21 -2.59 -4.36
C SER A 67 -0.63 -1.38 -5.19
N GLN A 68 -0.66 -1.50 -6.52
CA GLN A 68 -1.22 -0.47 -7.42
C GLN A 68 -2.71 -0.25 -7.11
N TYR A 69 -3.49 -1.33 -6.99
CA TYR A 69 -4.89 -1.24 -6.59
C TYR A 69 -5.05 -0.61 -5.20
N GLY A 70 -4.21 -1.01 -4.23
CA GLY A 70 -4.21 -0.40 -2.90
C GLY A 70 -3.90 1.10 -2.94
N TYR A 71 -2.96 1.52 -3.79
CA TYR A 71 -2.63 2.93 -4.01
C TYR A 71 -3.83 3.70 -4.60
N GLU A 72 -4.52 3.14 -5.59
CA GLU A 72 -5.74 3.72 -6.17
C GLU A 72 -6.83 3.90 -5.11
N VAL A 73 -7.08 2.87 -4.28
CA VAL A 73 -8.05 2.94 -3.18
C VAL A 73 -7.68 4.04 -2.19
N LEU A 74 -6.41 4.14 -1.78
CA LEU A 74 -5.96 5.14 -0.81
C LEU A 74 -6.04 6.57 -1.35
N THR A 75 -5.70 6.78 -2.62
CA THR A 75 -5.79 8.10 -3.26
C THR A 75 -7.23 8.54 -3.51
N SER A 76 -8.14 7.59 -3.72
CA SER A 76 -9.57 7.82 -3.95
C SER A 76 -10.41 7.64 -2.69
N PHE A 77 -9.80 7.41 -1.52
CA PHE A 77 -10.48 6.99 -0.29
C PHE A 77 -11.58 7.97 0.15
N HIS A 78 -11.29 9.25 0.04
CA HIS A 78 -12.23 10.32 0.34
C HIS A 78 -13.57 10.16 -0.41
N ASP A 79 -13.51 9.87 -1.70
CA ASP A 79 -14.71 9.72 -2.53
C ASP A 79 -15.36 8.34 -2.34
N LEU A 80 -14.55 7.28 -2.26
CA LEU A 80 -15.04 5.90 -2.12
C LEU A 80 -15.76 5.66 -0.79
N MET A 81 -15.27 6.27 0.30
CA MET A 81 -15.74 6.00 1.67
C MET A 81 -16.62 7.12 2.24
N SER A 82 -17.05 8.05 1.42
CA SER A 82 -17.97 9.11 1.86
C SER A 82 -19.36 8.56 2.17
N VAL A 83 -19.93 8.96 3.31
CA VAL A 83 -21.29 8.59 3.73
C VAL A 83 -22.04 9.88 4.11
N GLY A 84 -23.04 10.25 3.33
CA GLY A 84 -23.76 11.51 3.51
C GLY A 84 -22.82 12.71 3.41
N ASN A 85 -22.64 13.43 4.50
CA ASN A 85 -21.71 14.57 4.60
C ASN A 85 -20.36 14.20 5.23
N ASP A 86 -20.20 12.98 5.70
CA ASP A 86 -18.94 12.50 6.28
C ASP A 86 -17.96 12.12 5.16
N ARG A 87 -16.77 12.74 5.22
CA ARG A 87 -15.73 12.60 4.21
C ARG A 87 -14.42 12.29 4.88
N PRO A 88 -14.09 10.98 5.01
CA PRO A 88 -12.88 10.56 5.70
C PRO A 88 -11.62 11.01 4.95
N ASP A 89 -10.64 11.51 5.71
CA ASP A 89 -9.35 11.93 5.18
C ASP A 89 -8.23 11.11 5.86
N LEU A 90 -7.59 10.25 5.10
CA LEU A 90 -6.48 9.41 5.58
C LEU A 90 -5.19 10.18 5.84
N LYS A 91 -5.10 11.46 5.45
CA LYS A 91 -3.84 12.22 5.43
C LYS A 91 -2.75 11.49 4.65
N PHE A 92 -3.15 10.76 3.60
CA PHE A 92 -2.23 10.03 2.76
C PHE A 92 -1.31 11.00 2.00
N HIS A 93 -0.01 10.72 2.06
CA HIS A 93 1.01 11.50 1.37
C HIS A 93 1.84 10.58 0.48
N ALA A 94 1.80 10.82 -0.82
CA ALA A 94 2.62 10.10 -1.79
C ALA A 94 4.07 10.64 -1.76
N GLY A 95 4.85 10.19 -0.79
CA GLY A 95 6.24 10.59 -0.58
C GLY A 95 7.25 9.82 -1.42
N GLY A 96 6.81 8.73 -2.03
CA GLY A 96 7.66 7.77 -2.71
C GLY A 96 8.37 6.80 -1.77
N TYR A 97 9.00 5.78 -2.34
CA TYR A 97 9.74 4.77 -1.60
C TYR A 97 11.13 4.54 -2.22
N LEU A 98 12.17 4.62 -1.41
CA LEU A 98 13.55 4.56 -1.85
C LEU A 98 14.24 3.29 -1.34
N PHE A 99 14.81 2.51 -2.26
CA PHE A 99 15.73 1.43 -1.96
C PHE A 99 17.14 1.77 -2.41
N LEU A 100 18.14 1.39 -1.62
CA LEU A 100 19.54 1.65 -1.87
C LEU A 100 20.32 0.34 -2.01
N ALA A 101 21.23 0.28 -2.97
CA ALA A 101 22.12 -0.85 -3.21
C ALA A 101 23.58 -0.40 -3.05
N GLU A 102 24.33 -1.08 -2.18
CA GLU A 102 25.74 -0.80 -1.88
C GLU A 102 26.68 -1.83 -2.51
N THR A 103 26.20 -3.06 -2.75
CA THR A 103 26.99 -4.15 -3.31
C THR A 103 26.56 -4.50 -4.74
N ASP A 104 27.45 -5.12 -5.53
CA ASP A 104 27.12 -5.55 -6.89
C ASP A 104 25.99 -6.60 -6.91
N ALA A 105 25.95 -7.47 -5.91
CA ALA A 105 24.87 -8.44 -5.77
C ALA A 105 23.49 -7.75 -5.56
N GLN A 106 23.43 -6.72 -4.72
CA GLN A 106 22.21 -5.91 -4.52
C GLN A 106 21.82 -5.16 -5.79
N VAL A 107 22.79 -4.62 -6.54
CA VAL A 107 22.55 -3.96 -7.83
C VAL A 107 21.90 -4.92 -8.83
N GLU A 108 22.41 -6.15 -8.95
CA GLU A 108 21.84 -7.14 -9.87
C GLU A 108 20.41 -7.54 -9.47
N ILE A 109 20.14 -7.77 -8.18
CA ILE A 109 18.79 -8.03 -7.67
C ILE A 109 17.86 -6.84 -7.96
N MET A 110 18.34 -5.61 -7.72
CA MET A 110 17.56 -4.39 -7.96
C MET A 110 17.17 -4.24 -9.43
N LYS A 111 18.10 -4.51 -10.36
CA LYS A 111 17.84 -4.48 -11.80
C LYS A 111 16.85 -5.57 -12.25
N GLN A 112 16.97 -6.78 -11.71
CA GLN A 112 16.02 -7.86 -11.98
C GLN A 112 14.62 -7.49 -11.52
N ASN A 113 14.49 -6.98 -10.29
CA ASN A 113 13.21 -6.51 -9.75
C ASN A 113 12.64 -5.35 -10.58
N TYR A 114 13.49 -4.41 -10.98
CA TYR A 114 13.10 -3.28 -11.83
C TYR A 114 12.50 -3.74 -13.16
N SER A 115 13.08 -4.77 -13.79
CA SER A 115 12.52 -5.34 -15.02
C SER A 115 11.12 -5.90 -14.84
N VAL A 116 10.86 -6.57 -13.70
CA VAL A 116 9.52 -7.07 -13.35
C VAL A 116 8.56 -5.90 -13.08
N GLN A 117 9.04 -4.87 -12.40
CA GLN A 117 8.27 -3.68 -12.05
C GLN A 117 7.84 -2.92 -13.32
N LEU A 118 8.75 -2.69 -14.27
CA LEU A 118 8.43 -2.07 -15.56
C LEU A 118 7.44 -2.89 -16.39
N ALA A 119 7.61 -4.21 -16.42
CA ALA A 119 6.70 -5.11 -17.14
C ALA A 119 5.28 -5.13 -16.56
N ASN A 120 5.07 -4.55 -15.37
CA ASN A 120 3.78 -4.44 -14.70
C ASN A 120 3.39 -2.98 -14.42
N ASP A 121 3.90 -2.05 -15.21
CA ASP A 121 3.54 -0.63 -15.19
C ASP A 121 3.74 0.05 -13.81
N ALA A 122 4.68 -0.43 -12.99
CA ALA A 122 5.01 0.23 -11.75
C ALA A 122 5.81 1.53 -12.03
N ASP A 123 5.40 2.64 -11.41
CA ASP A 123 6.08 3.93 -11.56
C ASP A 123 7.36 3.96 -10.71
N VAL A 124 8.40 3.34 -11.25
CA VAL A 124 9.71 3.18 -10.60
C VAL A 124 10.81 3.67 -11.53
N VAL A 125 11.82 4.31 -10.96
CA VAL A 125 13.04 4.71 -11.66
C VAL A 125 14.28 4.19 -10.95
N LEU A 126 15.33 3.91 -11.73
CA LEU A 126 16.66 3.66 -11.18
C LEU A 126 17.48 4.94 -11.26
N TRP A 127 18.18 5.26 -10.20
CA TRP A 127 19.07 6.40 -10.10
C TRP A 127 20.51 5.99 -9.82
N SER A 128 21.42 6.61 -10.53
CA SER A 128 22.84 6.64 -10.18
C SER A 128 23.07 7.38 -8.85
N PRO A 129 24.23 7.22 -8.20
CA PRO A 129 24.56 7.99 -7.00
C PRO A 129 24.48 9.51 -7.19
N SER A 130 24.81 10.01 -8.37
CA SER A 130 24.75 11.45 -8.70
C SER A 130 23.30 11.95 -8.83
N GLU A 131 22.42 11.18 -9.46
CA GLU A 131 20.99 11.50 -9.54
C GLU A 131 20.33 11.45 -8.15
N LEU A 132 20.69 10.45 -7.35
CA LEU A 132 20.23 10.33 -5.96
C LEU A 132 20.68 11.55 -5.13
N ALA A 133 21.95 11.94 -5.20
CA ALA A 133 22.49 13.10 -4.48
C ALA A 133 21.80 14.40 -4.89
N SER A 134 21.45 14.54 -6.16
CA SER A 134 20.74 15.70 -6.67
C SER A 134 19.29 15.75 -6.18
N SER A 135 18.63 14.59 -6.11
CA SER A 135 17.23 14.48 -5.68
C SER A 135 17.07 14.54 -4.15
N PHE A 136 18.05 14.00 -3.41
CA PHE A 136 18.08 13.94 -1.94
C PHE A 136 19.43 14.46 -1.40
N PRO A 137 19.68 15.78 -1.41
CA PRO A 137 20.97 16.36 -1.05
C PRO A 137 21.41 16.11 0.40
N HIS A 138 20.47 15.73 1.26
CA HIS A 138 20.72 15.42 2.68
C HIS A 138 21.18 13.97 2.91
N LEU A 139 21.15 13.10 1.88
CA LEU A 139 21.61 11.72 1.99
C LEU A 139 23.11 11.59 1.73
N ASN A 140 23.78 10.78 2.54
CA ASN A 140 25.13 10.36 2.25
C ASN A 140 25.11 9.20 1.24
N VAL A 141 25.61 9.48 0.03
CA VAL A 141 25.62 8.52 -1.09
C VAL A 141 26.95 7.85 -1.34
N ALA A 142 27.96 8.05 -0.48
CA ALA A 142 29.36 7.64 -0.73
C ALA A 142 29.51 6.14 -1.05
N ASN A 143 28.70 5.27 -0.46
CA ASN A 143 28.78 3.83 -0.67
C ASN A 143 27.65 3.29 -1.57
N ILE A 144 26.76 4.15 -2.08
CA ILE A 144 25.63 3.74 -2.88
C ILE A 144 26.09 3.50 -4.33
N LYS A 145 25.73 2.35 -4.90
CA LYS A 145 26.00 2.00 -6.31
C LYS A 145 24.79 2.24 -7.20
N LEU A 146 23.58 2.02 -6.66
CA LEU A 146 22.32 2.20 -7.38
C LEU A 146 21.20 2.49 -6.39
N ALA A 147 20.23 3.28 -6.81
CA ALA A 147 18.99 3.50 -6.07
C ALA A 147 17.78 3.15 -6.94
N SER A 148 16.72 2.64 -6.31
CA SER A 148 15.42 2.45 -6.93
C SER A 148 14.40 3.32 -6.20
N TYR A 149 13.78 4.24 -6.93
CA TYR A 149 12.77 5.13 -6.39
C TYR A 149 11.41 4.85 -7.02
N GLY A 150 10.44 4.44 -6.19
CA GLY A 150 9.04 4.29 -6.57
C GLY A 150 8.28 5.55 -6.21
N ARG A 151 7.61 6.17 -7.19
CA ARG A 151 6.87 7.42 -7.00
C ARG A 151 5.47 7.21 -6.42
N SER A 152 4.93 6.00 -6.57
CA SER A 152 3.62 5.58 -6.04
C SER A 152 3.81 4.86 -4.70
N GLY A 153 3.97 5.63 -3.63
CA GLY A 153 4.19 5.06 -2.30
C GLY A 153 4.36 6.13 -1.24
#